data_c3a88af88e406e45cc54937a55cb6c0b
#
_entry.id   c3a88af88e406e45cc54937a55cb6c0b
#
_cell.length_a   1.000
_cell.length_b   1.000
_cell.length_c   1.000
_cell.angle_alpha   90.00
_cell.angle_beta   90.00
_cell.angle_gamma   90.00
#
_symmetry.space_group_name_H-M   'P 1'
#
loop_
_entity.id
_entity.type
_entity.pdbx_description
1 polymer ?
#
loop_
_entity_poly.entity_id
_entity_poly.type
_entity_poly.pdbx_seq_one_letter_code
_entity_poly.pdbx_strand_id
1 'polypeptide(L)'
;SGEWLAVVSDRGGRPTVQLRRMSDGSVVPVPQLSRHQPHSSPSLSWNGRYLAAITQRGRRRLAVVTDRLNGRMHPLPLPGGRDPVQLSLAPDAQQIALQVTDQGRWRVELLDLSDLLEPDRPPGQSLSTPALSSEP
;
A
#
# COMPACT_ATOMS: atom_id res chain seq x y z
N SER A 1 8.37 2.01 -7.64
CA SER A 1 8.18 3.17 -8.50
C SER A 1 9.48 3.96 -8.63
N GLY A 2 9.63 4.69 -9.72
CA GLY A 2 10.88 5.35 -10.06
C GLY A 2 11.29 6.47 -9.13
N GLU A 3 10.36 7.19 -8.54
CA GLU A 3 10.66 8.32 -7.66
C GLU A 3 10.68 7.97 -6.19
N TRP A 4 10.04 6.89 -5.82
CA TRP A 4 9.79 6.55 -4.43
C TRP A 4 10.25 5.14 -4.14
N LEU A 5 10.70 4.93 -2.93
CA LEU A 5 11.10 3.62 -2.44
C LEU A 5 10.43 3.38 -1.10
N ALA A 6 9.70 2.30 -0.99
CA ALA A 6 9.13 1.87 0.28
C ALA A 6 9.95 0.72 0.82
N VAL A 7 10.42 0.85 2.05
CA VAL A 7 11.26 -0.16 2.70
C VAL A 7 10.74 -0.45 4.08
N VAL A 8 11.05 -1.64 4.57
CA VAL A 8 10.81 -1.98 5.97
C VAL A 8 12.09 -1.73 6.74
N SER A 9 11.98 -0.99 7.82
CA SER A 9 13.10 -0.79 8.73
C SER A 9 12.66 -1.13 10.15
N ASP A 10 13.64 -1.48 10.99
CA ASP A 10 13.38 -1.80 12.37
C ASP A 10 13.46 -0.53 13.21
N ARG A 11 12.41 -0.27 13.97
CA ARG A 11 12.35 0.91 14.83
C ARG A 11 11.93 0.48 16.21
N GLY A 12 12.86 0.49 17.14
CA GLY A 12 12.59 0.08 18.51
C GLY A 12 12.11 -1.36 18.63
N GLY A 13 12.67 -2.27 17.81
CA GLY A 13 12.29 -3.67 17.82
C GLY A 13 11.04 -4.00 17.01
N ARG A 14 10.51 -3.03 16.28
CA ARG A 14 9.31 -3.26 15.46
C ARG A 14 9.59 -2.95 13.99
N PRO A 15 9.13 -3.81 13.05
CA PRO A 15 9.23 -3.47 11.65
C PRO A 15 8.27 -2.31 11.33
N THR A 16 8.77 -1.33 10.62
CA THR A 16 7.98 -0.19 10.15
C THR A 16 8.28 0.08 8.70
N VAL A 17 7.25 0.54 7.98
CA VAL A 17 7.40 0.94 6.59
C VAL A 17 7.86 2.38 6.54
N GLN A 18 8.94 2.63 5.80
CA GLN A 18 9.40 3.97 5.49
C GLN A 18 9.29 4.22 4.01
N LEU A 19 8.86 5.41 3.66
CA LEU A 19 8.82 5.88 2.29
C LEU A 19 9.96 6.86 2.09
N ARG A 20 10.78 6.62 1.07
CA ARG A 20 11.92 7.47 0.76
C ARG A 20 11.80 8.04 -0.64
N ARG A 21 12.20 9.31 -0.76
CA ARG A 21 12.34 9.92 -2.08
C ARG A 21 13.68 9.50 -2.68
N MET A 22 13.64 9.00 -3.91
CA MET A 22 14.85 8.47 -4.53
C MET A 22 15.85 9.57 -4.89
N SER A 23 15.38 10.79 -5.16
CA SER A 23 16.26 11.87 -5.61
C SER A 23 17.27 12.31 -4.55
N ASP A 24 16.88 12.28 -3.27
CA ASP A 24 17.74 12.77 -2.19
C ASP A 24 17.79 11.84 -0.97
N GLY A 25 17.11 10.70 -1.03
CA GLY A 25 17.07 9.74 0.07
C GLY A 25 16.28 10.18 1.28
N SER A 26 15.56 11.31 1.21
CA SER A 26 14.83 11.82 2.37
C SER A 26 13.65 10.92 2.71
N VAL A 27 13.35 10.84 4.01
CA VAL A 27 12.19 10.11 4.50
C VAL A 27 10.96 10.98 4.36
N VAL A 28 9.91 10.43 3.75
CA VAL A 28 8.63 11.11 3.58
C VAL A 28 7.64 10.53 4.58
N PRO A 29 6.97 11.38 5.38
CA PRO A 29 6.02 10.86 6.36
C PRO A 29 4.84 10.17 5.70
N VAL A 30 4.37 9.10 6.35
CA VAL A 30 3.11 8.44 6.00
C VAL A 30 2.27 8.44 7.28
N PRO A 31 1.55 9.53 7.55
CA PRO A 31 0.87 9.67 8.85
C PRO A 31 -0.22 8.64 9.08
N GLN A 32 -0.75 8.03 8.02
CA GLN A 32 -1.77 7.02 8.14
C GLN A 32 -1.25 5.71 8.74
N LEU A 33 0.06 5.48 8.70
CA LEU A 33 0.66 4.29 9.30
C LEU A 33 1.19 4.65 10.68
N SER A 34 0.61 4.03 11.70
CA SER A 34 0.94 4.34 13.09
C SER A 34 2.36 3.93 13.44
N ARG A 35 3.07 4.79 14.16
CA ARG A 35 4.40 4.46 14.69
C ARG A 35 4.37 3.35 15.72
N HIS A 36 3.22 3.13 16.34
CA HIS A 36 3.09 2.21 17.46
C HIS A 36 2.69 0.82 17.03
N GLN A 37 2.47 0.61 15.74
CA GLN A 37 2.07 -0.69 15.21
C GLN A 37 3.08 -1.15 14.16
N PRO A 38 3.39 -2.45 14.12
CA PRO A 38 4.28 -2.95 13.08
C PRO A 38 3.62 -2.88 11.71
N HIS A 39 4.44 -2.63 10.70
CA HIS A 39 4.03 -2.65 9.29
C HIS A 39 5.02 -3.49 8.50
N SER A 40 4.54 -4.17 7.49
CA SER A 40 5.39 -5.00 6.65
C SER A 40 4.85 -5.07 5.23
N SER A 41 5.63 -5.67 4.36
CA SER A 41 5.28 -5.96 2.97
C SER A 41 4.77 -4.72 2.22
N PRO A 42 5.58 -3.64 2.17
CA PRO A 42 5.15 -2.43 1.47
C PRO A 42 5.17 -2.63 -0.04
N SER A 43 4.22 -2.00 -0.72
CA SER A 43 4.14 -2.03 -2.17
C SER A 43 3.57 -0.70 -2.66
N LEU A 44 4.24 -0.09 -3.64
CA LEU A 44 3.86 1.21 -4.18
C LEU A 44 3.24 1.06 -5.55
N SER A 45 2.28 1.90 -5.86
CA SER A 45 1.78 2.06 -7.23
C SER A 45 2.77 2.87 -8.07
N TRP A 46 2.50 2.96 -9.37
CA TRP A 46 3.43 3.52 -10.37
C TRP A 46 4.00 4.89 -10.00
N ASN A 47 3.15 5.81 -9.64
CA ASN A 47 3.55 7.18 -9.36
C ASN A 47 3.60 7.47 -7.86
N GLY A 48 3.56 6.43 -7.03
CA GLY A 48 3.63 6.58 -5.59
C GLY A 48 2.39 7.16 -4.95
N ARG A 49 1.27 7.21 -5.67
CA ARG A 49 0.02 7.68 -5.08
C ARG A 49 -0.43 6.77 -3.96
N TYR A 50 -0.36 5.46 -4.18
CA TYR A 50 -0.84 4.47 -3.23
C TYR A 50 0.31 3.69 -2.63
N LEU A 51 0.23 3.50 -1.34
CA LEU A 51 1.15 2.65 -0.60
C LEU A 51 0.33 1.59 0.10
N ALA A 52 0.53 0.34 -0.30
CA ALA A 52 -0.08 -0.80 0.37
C ALA A 52 0.88 -1.37 1.39
N ALA A 53 0.35 -1.84 2.50
CA ALA A 53 1.16 -2.47 3.54
C ALA A 53 0.27 -3.37 4.39
N ILE A 54 0.91 -4.24 5.16
CA ILE A 54 0.25 -5.06 6.15
C ILE A 54 0.53 -4.43 7.51
N THR A 55 -0.53 -4.11 8.24
CA THR A 55 -0.42 -3.58 9.60
C THR A 55 -0.96 -4.61 10.58
N GLN A 56 -0.71 -4.38 11.85
CA GLN A 56 -1.21 -5.25 12.91
C GLN A 56 -2.04 -4.43 13.89
N ARG A 57 -3.24 -4.91 14.15
CA ARG A 57 -4.12 -4.37 15.20
C ARG A 57 -4.43 -5.47 16.19
N GLY A 58 -3.92 -5.33 17.40
CA GLY A 58 -4.04 -6.38 18.39
C GLY A 58 -3.41 -7.67 17.87
N ARG A 59 -4.21 -8.72 17.75
CA ARG A 59 -3.74 -10.01 17.26
C ARG A 59 -4.01 -10.23 15.76
N ARG A 60 -4.58 -9.24 15.10
CA ARG A 60 -5.00 -9.39 13.71
C ARG A 60 -4.09 -8.58 12.80
N ARG A 61 -3.82 -9.15 11.64
CA ARG A 61 -3.14 -8.45 10.56
C ARG A 61 -4.17 -7.94 9.58
N LEU A 62 -3.93 -6.74 9.09
CA LEU A 62 -4.78 -6.08 8.10
C LEU A 62 -3.93 -5.65 6.92
N ALA A 63 -4.44 -5.90 5.72
CA ALA A 63 -3.90 -5.29 4.53
C ALA A 63 -4.60 -3.95 4.32
N VAL A 64 -3.83 -2.90 4.11
CA VAL A 64 -4.36 -1.55 3.93
C VAL A 64 -3.71 -0.90 2.73
N VAL A 65 -4.45 -0.01 2.09
CA VAL A 65 -3.90 0.84 1.02
C VAL A 65 -4.11 2.28 1.44
N THR A 66 -3.02 3.03 1.49
CA THR A 66 -3.05 4.45 1.80
C THR A 66 -3.00 5.24 0.52
N ASP A 67 -3.96 6.15 0.34
CA ASP A 67 -3.97 7.09 -0.76
C ASP A 67 -3.24 8.35 -0.30
N ARG A 68 -2.03 8.57 -0.82
CA ARG A 68 -1.20 9.69 -0.41
C ARG A 68 -1.70 11.03 -0.96
N LEU A 69 -2.57 10.98 -1.95
CA LEU A 69 -3.11 12.20 -2.53
C LEU A 69 -4.18 12.84 -1.64
N ASN A 70 -5.06 12.02 -1.05
CA ASN A 70 -6.14 12.53 -0.22
C ASN A 70 -6.01 12.15 1.26
N GLY A 71 -5.00 11.41 1.64
CA GLY A 71 -4.75 11.03 3.02
C GLY A 71 -5.64 9.92 3.56
N ARG A 72 -6.41 9.27 2.71
CA ARG A 72 -7.31 8.19 3.15
C ARG A 72 -6.60 6.86 3.21
N MET A 73 -6.93 6.08 4.22
CA MET A 73 -6.47 4.71 4.35
C MET A 73 -7.66 3.78 4.14
N HIS A 74 -7.47 2.79 3.27
CA HIS A 74 -8.51 1.84 2.90
C HIS A 74 -8.12 0.46 3.42
N PRO A 75 -8.76 -0.03 4.49
CA PRO A 75 -8.58 -1.42 4.88
C PRO A 75 -9.19 -2.32 3.82
N LEU A 76 -8.51 -3.42 3.50
CA LEU A 76 -9.00 -4.35 2.50
C LEU A 76 -9.80 -5.45 3.16
N PRO A 77 -11.00 -5.74 2.66
CA PRO A 77 -11.82 -6.79 3.25
C PRO A 77 -11.25 -8.16 2.89
N LEU A 78 -11.02 -8.98 3.91
CA LEU A 78 -10.69 -10.38 3.73
C LEU A 78 -11.73 -11.21 4.47
N PRO A 79 -12.17 -12.33 3.88
CA PRO A 79 -13.06 -13.23 4.60
C PRO A 79 -12.47 -13.65 5.93
N GLY A 80 -13.32 -13.93 6.89
CA GLY A 80 -12.89 -14.31 8.25
C GLY A 80 -11.96 -15.52 8.23
N GLY A 81 -10.98 -15.49 9.12
CA GLY A 81 -10.01 -16.56 9.25
C GLY A 81 -8.82 -16.48 8.32
N ARG A 82 -8.81 -15.53 7.38
CA ARG A 82 -7.68 -15.33 6.49
C ARG A 82 -6.76 -14.26 7.04
N ASP A 83 -5.47 -14.56 7.09
CA ASP A 83 -4.45 -13.71 7.67
C ASP A 83 -3.46 -13.30 6.57
N PRO A 84 -3.38 -12.01 6.20
CA PRO A 84 -2.46 -11.58 5.16
C PRO A 84 -1.01 -11.63 5.64
N VAL A 85 -0.13 -12.13 4.78
CA VAL A 85 1.29 -12.31 5.10
C VAL A 85 2.17 -11.48 4.19
N GLN A 86 1.83 -11.43 2.90
CA GLN A 86 2.53 -10.62 1.91
C GLN A 86 1.53 -10.05 0.93
N LEU A 87 1.90 -8.93 0.32
CA LEU A 87 1.08 -8.33 -0.71
C LEU A 87 1.93 -7.76 -1.84
N SER A 88 1.28 -7.58 -2.97
CA SER A 88 1.86 -6.91 -4.13
C SER A 88 0.76 -6.12 -4.81
N LEU A 89 0.93 -4.81 -4.84
CA LEU A 89 -0.03 -3.90 -5.46
C LEU A 89 0.31 -3.78 -6.95
N ALA A 90 -0.70 -3.89 -7.81
CA ALA A 90 -0.50 -3.66 -9.22
C ALA A 90 -0.04 -2.23 -9.46
N PRO A 91 0.74 -1.98 -10.52
CA PRO A 91 1.27 -0.63 -10.77
C PRO A 91 0.19 0.46 -10.84
N ASP A 92 -0.97 0.17 -11.41
CA ASP A 92 -2.07 1.12 -11.52
C ASP A 92 -2.97 1.13 -10.29
N ALA A 93 -2.68 0.31 -9.28
CA ALA A 93 -3.46 0.17 -8.05
C ALA A 93 -4.88 -0.39 -8.26
N GLN A 94 -5.14 -1.02 -9.39
CA GLN A 94 -6.48 -1.56 -9.66
C GLN A 94 -6.64 -3.01 -9.23
N GLN A 95 -5.54 -3.66 -8.88
CA GLN A 95 -5.55 -5.01 -8.33
C GLN A 95 -4.49 -5.13 -7.26
N ILE A 96 -4.71 -6.04 -6.32
CA ILE A 96 -3.70 -6.40 -5.34
C ILE A 96 -3.70 -7.91 -5.18
N ALA A 97 -2.50 -8.48 -5.14
CA ALA A 97 -2.30 -9.88 -4.83
C ALA A 97 -1.95 -9.99 -3.35
N LEU A 98 -2.66 -10.84 -2.64
CA LEU A 98 -2.43 -11.08 -1.22
C LEU A 98 -2.09 -12.54 -1.02
N GLN A 99 -0.96 -12.79 -0.39
CA GLN A 99 -0.67 -14.11 0.12
C GLN A 99 -1.24 -14.20 1.53
N VAL A 100 -2.13 -15.13 1.74
CA VAL A 100 -2.83 -15.29 3.02
C VAL A 100 -2.64 -16.70 3.55
N THR A 101 -2.77 -16.86 4.84
CA THR A 101 -2.93 -18.16 5.47
C THR A 101 -4.38 -18.33 5.89
N ASP A 102 -4.91 -19.51 5.65
CA ASP A 102 -6.28 -19.86 5.97
C ASP A 102 -6.27 -21.27 6.57
N GLN A 103 -6.44 -21.37 7.87
CA GLN A 103 -6.41 -22.65 8.60
C GLN A 103 -5.12 -23.44 8.29
N GLY A 104 -3.99 -22.75 8.34
CA GLY A 104 -2.70 -23.37 8.10
C GLY A 104 -2.33 -23.60 6.65
N ARG A 105 -3.16 -23.20 5.71
CA ARG A 105 -2.91 -23.32 4.29
C ARG A 105 -2.57 -21.99 3.66
N TRP A 106 -1.64 -22.01 2.73
CA TRP A 106 -1.26 -20.85 1.95
C TRP A 106 -2.19 -20.70 0.75
N ARG A 107 -2.63 -19.47 0.53
CA ARG A 107 -3.46 -19.15 -0.63
C ARG A 107 -3.03 -17.79 -1.17
N VAL A 108 -3.28 -17.58 -2.46
CA VAL A 108 -3.13 -16.28 -3.09
C VAL A 108 -4.53 -15.78 -3.44
N GLU A 109 -4.85 -14.59 -2.95
CA GLU A 109 -6.11 -13.91 -3.25
C GLU A 109 -5.81 -12.73 -4.14
N LEU A 110 -6.59 -12.58 -5.21
CA LEU A 110 -6.54 -11.41 -6.07
C LEU A 110 -7.78 -10.58 -5.80
N LEU A 111 -7.57 -9.33 -5.41
CA LEU A 111 -8.67 -8.41 -5.17
C LEU A 111 -8.68 -7.34 -6.25
N ASP A 112 -9.86 -7.08 -6.79
CA ASP A 112 -10.11 -5.99 -7.70
C ASP A 112 -10.37 -4.73 -6.87
N LEU A 113 -9.59 -3.68 -7.09
CA LEU A 113 -9.68 -2.43 -6.34
C LEU A 113 -10.32 -1.31 -7.16
N SER A 114 -10.82 -1.60 -8.36
CA SER A 114 -11.31 -0.56 -9.26
C SER A 114 -12.52 0.19 -8.73
N ASP A 115 -13.33 -0.45 -7.87
CA ASP A 115 -14.46 0.22 -7.23
C ASP A 115 -14.05 1.03 -6.01
N LEU A 116 -12.85 0.82 -5.49
CA LEU A 116 -12.37 1.45 -4.28
C LEU A 116 -11.39 2.58 -4.57
N LEU A 117 -10.54 2.41 -5.57
CA LEU A 117 -9.44 3.31 -5.86
C LEU A 117 -9.47 3.76 -7.32
N GLU A 118 -9.15 5.04 -7.52
CA GLU A 118 -8.86 5.52 -8.87
C GLU A 118 -7.52 4.96 -9.34
N PRO A 119 -7.34 4.76 -10.65
CA PRO A 119 -6.04 4.29 -11.14
C PRO A 119 -4.93 5.28 -10.85
N ASP A 120 -3.77 4.77 -10.48
CA ASP A 120 -2.56 5.60 -10.45
C ASP A 120 -2.05 5.77 -11.87
N ARG A 121 -1.40 6.89 -12.13
CA ARG A 121 -0.89 7.22 -13.44
C ARG A 121 0.54 6.74 -13.61
N PRO A 122 0.96 6.45 -14.86
CA PRO A 122 2.35 6.10 -15.09
C PRO A 122 3.31 7.17 -14.56
N PRO A 123 4.56 6.80 -14.24
CA PRO A 123 5.54 7.76 -13.76
C PRO A 123 5.70 8.93 -14.71
N GLY A 124 5.83 10.13 -14.14
CA GLY A 124 5.97 11.35 -14.90
C GLY A 124 4.67 12.08 -15.18
N GLN A 125 3.53 11.47 -14.86
CA GLN A 125 2.25 12.14 -14.99
C GLN A 125 1.81 12.73 -13.65
N SER A 126 1.12 13.85 -13.71
CA SER A 126 0.69 14.55 -12.50
C SER A 126 -0.34 13.76 -11.74
N LEU A 127 -0.18 13.71 -10.40
CA LEU A 127 -1.17 13.14 -9.51
C LEU A 127 -2.32 14.09 -9.24
N SER A 128 -2.09 15.38 -9.40
CA SER A 128 -3.04 16.39 -8.93
C SER A 128 -4.17 16.65 -9.90
N THR A 129 -4.07 16.16 -11.12
CA THR A 129 -5.07 16.46 -12.13
C THR A 129 -5.83 15.20 -12.47
N PRO A 130 -7.00 15.05 -11.93
CA PRO A 130 -7.87 14.05 -12.51
C PRO A 130 -8.14 14.54 -13.89
N ALA A 131 -7.97 13.82 -14.74
CA ALA A 131 -8.24 14.06 -15.99
C ALA A 131 -8.82 15.22 -16.60
N LEU A 132 -8.93 15.78 -16.68
CA LEU A 132 -9.48 16.50 -17.17
C LEU A 132 -9.49 16.64 -18.37
N SER A 133 -9.36 16.53 -18.42
CA SER A 133 -9.33 16.67 -19.12
C SER A 133 -9.31 16.47 -20.07
N SER A 134 -9.47 16.11 -20.33
CA SER A 134 -9.47 15.94 -21.12
C SER A 134 -9.64 16.09 -22.03
N GLU A 135 -9.67 16.10 -22.30
CA GLU A 135 -9.80 16.17 -23.06
C GLU A 135 -10.02 16.19 -23.82
N PRO A 136 -10.21 16.24 -24.47
CA PRO A 136 -10.53 16.10 -25.42
C PRO A 136 -10.55 15.92 -26.18
#